data_c738aed70a22570c817594ed967ce26f
#
_entry.id   c738aed70a22570c817594ed967ce26f
#
_cell.length_a   1.000
_cell.length_b   1.000
_cell.length_c   1.000
_cell.angle_alpha   90.00
_cell.angle_beta   90.00
_cell.angle_gamma   90.00
#
_symmetry.space_group_name_H-M   'P 1'
#
loop_
_entity.id
_entity.type
_entity.pdbx_description
1 polymer ?
#
loop_
_entity_poly.entity_id
_entity_poly.type
_entity_poly.pdbx_seq_one_letter_code
_entity_poly.pdbx_strand_id
1 'polypeptide(L)'
;MVEINNIKIANDLPLVLIAGPCVVEGESFLLNSASEIKNIADETGIPLIFKSSYKKANRTSLDSFTSIGEEKALKILYKVKEEFNLPVLTDVHTEKEIELASGYVDVLQIPAFLCRQTDLLIAAGRSGKVVNIKKGQFLSPYDMKYAVEKVESTGNNKILLTERGTTFGYNNLVVDMRSLEIMKKFGYPVVMDATHSVQMPGAG
;
A
#
# COMPACT_ATOMS: atom_id res chain seq x y z
N MET A 1 -14.87 -8.75 2.19
CA MET A 1 -15.12 -7.47 1.50
C MET A 1 -14.60 -6.34 2.38
N VAL A 2 -13.91 -5.37 1.80
CA VAL A 2 -13.43 -4.13 2.46
C VAL A 2 -14.06 -2.95 1.75
N GLU A 3 -14.50 -1.95 2.50
CA GLU A 3 -15.07 -0.71 1.96
C GLU A 3 -14.20 0.49 2.36
N ILE A 4 -13.89 1.34 1.40
CA ILE A 4 -13.09 2.56 1.57
C ILE A 4 -13.89 3.69 0.93
N ASN A 5 -14.46 4.57 1.75
CA ASN A 5 -15.47 5.54 1.30
C ASN A 5 -16.62 4.81 0.58
N ASN A 6 -16.81 5.05 -0.71
CA ASN A 6 -17.81 4.40 -1.56
C ASN A 6 -17.25 3.27 -2.44
N ILE A 7 -15.97 2.92 -2.30
CA ILE A 7 -15.30 1.87 -3.08
C ILE A 7 -15.37 0.55 -2.31
N LYS A 8 -16.01 -0.45 -2.90
CA LYS A 8 -16.07 -1.82 -2.37
C LYS A 8 -15.02 -2.69 -3.05
N ILE A 9 -14.20 -3.37 -2.26
CA ILE A 9 -13.11 -4.23 -2.71
C ILE A 9 -13.36 -5.65 -2.22
N ALA A 10 -13.46 -6.60 -3.14
CA ALA A 10 -13.59 -8.02 -2.85
C ALA A 10 -13.00 -8.85 -4.00
N ASN A 11 -12.76 -10.13 -3.75
CA ASN A 11 -12.14 -11.02 -4.73
C ASN A 11 -13.07 -11.41 -5.90
N ASP A 12 -14.36 -11.14 -5.78
CA ASP A 12 -15.43 -11.42 -6.72
C ASP A 12 -16.06 -10.15 -7.33
N LEU A 13 -15.54 -8.98 -7.01
CA LEU A 13 -15.95 -7.70 -7.59
C LEU A 13 -15.00 -7.25 -8.71
N PRO A 14 -15.43 -6.29 -9.56
CA PRO A 14 -14.55 -5.66 -10.54
C PRO A 14 -13.27 -5.09 -9.93
N LEU A 15 -12.24 -4.93 -10.76
CA LEU A 15 -10.95 -4.40 -10.34
C LEU A 15 -11.06 -2.98 -9.79
N VAL A 16 -10.27 -2.72 -8.75
CA VAL A 16 -10.01 -1.38 -8.21
C VAL A 16 -8.55 -1.03 -8.46
N LEU A 17 -8.29 0.14 -9.00
CA LEU A 17 -6.94 0.63 -9.28
C LEU A 17 -6.35 1.29 -8.04
N ILE A 18 -5.12 0.92 -7.69
CA ILE A 18 -4.29 1.65 -6.73
C ILE A 18 -3.11 2.22 -7.52
N ALA A 19 -3.08 3.52 -7.74
CA ALA A 19 -2.07 4.18 -8.57
C ALA A 19 -1.66 5.54 -8.04
N GLY A 20 -0.45 5.97 -8.41
CA GLY A 20 0.11 7.27 -8.07
C GLY A 20 1.63 7.26 -8.11
N PRO A 21 2.28 8.43 -7.96
CA PRO A 21 3.74 8.55 -7.95
C PRO A 21 4.37 7.77 -6.81
N CYS A 22 5.60 7.32 -7.03
CA CYS A 22 6.35 6.51 -6.05
C CYS A 22 6.50 7.21 -4.69
N VAL A 23 6.73 8.54 -4.71
CA VAL A 23 6.90 9.36 -3.50
C VAL A 23 6.42 10.79 -3.75
N VAL A 24 6.02 11.48 -2.70
CA VAL A 24 5.63 12.90 -2.75
C VAL A 24 6.89 13.75 -2.90
N GLU A 25 7.11 14.31 -4.09
CA GLU A 25 8.26 15.18 -4.40
C GLU A 25 7.90 16.67 -4.34
N GLY A 26 6.61 17.01 -4.48
CA GLY A 26 6.10 18.36 -4.42
C GLY A 26 4.61 18.43 -4.67
N GLU A 27 4.00 19.56 -4.27
CA GLU A 27 2.55 19.74 -4.33
C GLU A 27 2.03 19.75 -5.77
N SER A 28 2.55 20.64 -6.62
CA SER A 28 2.07 20.76 -8.01
C SER A 28 2.23 19.47 -8.79
N PHE A 29 3.34 18.76 -8.60
CA PHE A 29 3.58 17.47 -9.23
C PHE A 29 2.55 16.43 -8.79
N LEU A 30 2.26 16.35 -7.48
CA LEU A 30 1.33 15.36 -6.95
C LEU A 30 -0.11 15.64 -7.39
N LEU A 31 -0.55 16.91 -7.35
CA LEU A 31 -1.89 17.29 -7.78
C LEU A 31 -2.10 17.06 -9.27
N ASN A 32 -1.13 17.43 -10.12
CA ASN A 32 -1.21 17.16 -11.56
C ASN A 32 -1.29 15.64 -11.84
N SER A 33 -0.45 14.85 -11.18
CA SER A 33 -0.49 13.39 -11.33
C SER A 33 -1.83 12.81 -10.87
N ALA A 34 -2.40 13.32 -9.78
CA ALA A 34 -3.72 12.89 -9.30
C ALA A 34 -4.83 13.21 -10.29
N SER A 35 -4.80 14.42 -10.87
CA SER A 35 -5.75 14.85 -11.90
C SER A 35 -5.69 13.94 -13.14
N GLU A 36 -4.50 13.69 -13.67
CA GLU A 36 -4.33 12.84 -14.86
C GLU A 36 -4.77 11.39 -14.61
N ILE A 37 -4.35 10.80 -13.49
CA ILE A 37 -4.71 9.42 -13.16
C ILE A 37 -6.22 9.30 -12.91
N LYS A 38 -6.81 10.30 -12.24
CA LYS A 38 -8.26 10.35 -12.02
C LYS A 38 -9.04 10.43 -13.34
N ASN A 39 -8.62 11.27 -14.27
CA ASN A 39 -9.26 11.39 -15.58
C ASN A 39 -9.25 10.04 -16.32
N ILE A 40 -8.11 9.34 -16.34
CA ILE A 40 -8.01 8.01 -16.95
C ILE A 40 -8.93 6.99 -16.23
N ALA A 41 -8.97 7.04 -14.90
CA ALA A 41 -9.84 6.15 -14.12
C ALA A 41 -11.34 6.43 -14.39
N ASP A 42 -11.72 7.69 -14.48
CA ASP A 42 -13.09 8.10 -14.81
C ASP A 42 -13.49 7.68 -16.23
N GLU A 43 -12.62 7.88 -17.23
CA GLU A 43 -12.84 7.47 -18.62
C GLU A 43 -12.99 5.94 -18.76
N THR A 44 -12.26 5.17 -17.95
CA THR A 44 -12.31 3.71 -17.97
C THR A 44 -13.36 3.12 -17.04
N GLY A 45 -13.98 3.94 -16.19
CA GLY A 45 -14.95 3.51 -15.18
C GLY A 45 -14.34 2.66 -14.05
N ILE A 46 -13.02 2.74 -13.84
CA ILE A 46 -12.31 1.95 -12.82
C ILE A 46 -12.22 2.76 -11.52
N PRO A 47 -12.73 2.26 -10.37
CA PRO A 47 -12.56 2.95 -9.10
C PRO A 47 -11.07 3.11 -8.74
N LEU A 48 -10.70 4.31 -8.24
CA LEU A 48 -9.32 4.69 -7.96
C LEU A 48 -9.09 4.93 -6.47
N ILE A 49 -8.01 4.35 -5.94
CA ILE A 49 -7.37 4.72 -4.68
C ILE A 49 -6.04 5.37 -5.04
N PHE A 50 -5.85 6.64 -4.69
CA PHE A 50 -4.60 7.32 -5.00
C PHE A 50 -3.51 6.93 -4.01
N LYS A 51 -2.34 6.54 -4.51
CA LYS A 51 -1.22 6.07 -3.69
C LYS A 51 0.02 6.92 -3.91
N SER A 52 0.60 7.41 -2.83
CA SER A 52 1.98 7.91 -2.86
C SER A 52 2.65 7.70 -1.50
N SER A 53 3.95 7.39 -1.48
CA SER A 53 4.70 7.35 -0.22
C SER A 53 5.04 8.78 0.20
N TYR A 54 4.78 9.13 1.45
CA TYR A 54 5.21 10.42 1.98
C TYR A 54 6.70 10.43 2.36
N LYS A 55 7.29 9.23 2.51
CA LYS A 55 8.68 8.99 2.85
C LYS A 55 9.15 7.65 2.28
N LYS A 56 10.41 7.58 1.90
CA LYS A 56 11.11 6.33 1.54
C LYS A 56 12.13 5.98 2.61
N ALA A 57 11.89 4.89 3.35
CA ALA A 57 12.71 4.46 4.48
C ALA A 57 13.78 3.42 4.11
N ASN A 58 13.80 2.91 2.87
CA ASN A 58 14.64 1.78 2.46
C ASN A 58 15.46 2.05 1.19
N ARG A 59 15.94 3.29 1.03
CA ARG A 59 16.81 3.64 -0.09
C ARG A 59 18.16 2.94 0.03
N THR A 60 18.73 2.54 -1.10
CA THR A 60 20.03 1.86 -1.17
C THR A 60 21.17 2.83 -0.85
N SER A 61 21.13 4.05 -1.38
CA SER A 61 22.12 5.09 -1.11
C SER A 61 21.63 6.05 -0.03
N LEU A 62 22.56 6.52 0.82
CA LEU A 62 22.29 7.58 1.81
C LEU A 62 21.92 8.90 1.16
N ASP A 63 22.45 9.18 -0.04
CA ASP A 63 22.18 10.42 -0.79
C ASP A 63 20.87 10.41 -1.56
N SER A 64 20.16 9.27 -1.57
CA SER A 64 18.89 9.17 -2.29
C SER A 64 17.80 10.01 -1.62
N PHE A 65 16.96 10.62 -2.45
CA PHE A 65 15.80 11.38 -1.96
C PHE A 65 14.89 10.51 -1.08
N THR A 66 14.57 10.98 0.11
CA THR A 66 13.71 10.28 1.06
C THR A 66 12.36 10.94 1.25
N SER A 67 12.31 12.27 1.42
CA SER A 67 11.08 13.02 1.68
C SER A 67 11.32 14.53 1.57
N ILE A 68 10.25 15.30 1.36
CA ILE A 68 10.21 16.76 1.48
C ILE A 68 9.85 17.23 2.91
N GLY A 69 9.86 16.30 3.88
CA GLY A 69 9.36 16.47 5.23
C GLY A 69 8.03 15.70 5.43
N GLU A 70 7.99 14.87 6.47
CA GLU A 70 6.92 13.89 6.69
C GLU A 70 5.54 14.56 6.74
N GLU A 71 5.35 15.51 7.65
CA GLU A 71 4.06 16.19 7.81
C GLU A 71 3.67 17.02 6.58
N LYS A 72 4.64 17.66 5.91
CA LYS A 72 4.40 18.40 4.68
C LYS A 72 3.91 17.49 3.56
N ALA A 73 4.55 16.32 3.38
CA ALA A 73 4.17 15.35 2.38
C ALA A 73 2.78 14.75 2.66
N LEU A 74 2.46 14.45 3.93
CA LEU A 74 1.14 13.97 4.33
C LEU A 74 0.04 15.01 4.09
N LYS A 75 0.30 16.30 4.36
CA LYS A 75 -0.64 17.39 4.07
C LYS A 75 -0.93 17.51 2.57
N ILE A 76 0.09 17.35 1.72
CA ILE A 76 -0.10 17.37 0.27
C ILE A 76 -0.92 16.15 -0.19
N LEU A 77 -0.65 14.97 0.37
CA LEU A 77 -1.44 13.78 0.07
C LEU A 77 -2.90 13.93 0.54
N TYR A 78 -3.12 14.52 1.70
CA TYR A 78 -4.47 14.85 2.19
C TYR A 78 -5.18 15.86 1.28
N LYS A 79 -4.45 16.83 0.72
CA LYS A 79 -5.00 17.78 -0.25
C LYS A 79 -5.50 17.07 -1.51
N VAL A 80 -4.79 16.04 -2.01
CA VAL A 80 -5.29 15.19 -3.10
C VAL A 80 -6.62 14.54 -2.74
N LYS A 81 -6.73 14.01 -1.52
CA LYS A 81 -7.98 13.40 -1.04
C LYS A 81 -9.15 14.38 -1.09
N GLU A 82 -8.98 15.59 -0.55
CA GLU A 82 -10.05 16.59 -0.48
C GLU A 82 -10.39 17.16 -1.87
N GLU A 83 -9.37 17.51 -2.67
CA GLU A 83 -9.57 18.20 -3.94
C GLU A 83 -10.21 17.28 -5.02
N PHE A 84 -9.80 16.02 -5.04
CA PHE A 84 -10.26 15.06 -6.04
C PHE A 84 -11.31 14.07 -5.51
N ASN A 85 -11.68 14.16 -4.23
CA ASN A 85 -12.58 13.21 -3.55
C ASN A 85 -12.15 11.75 -3.74
N LEU A 86 -10.85 11.49 -3.61
CA LEU A 86 -10.25 10.17 -3.76
C LEU A 86 -9.81 9.62 -2.39
N PRO A 87 -10.03 8.34 -2.09
CA PRO A 87 -9.34 7.72 -0.97
C PRO A 87 -7.83 7.66 -1.25
N VAL A 88 -7.03 7.87 -0.20
CA VAL A 88 -5.56 7.92 -0.33
C VAL A 88 -4.88 6.85 0.51
N LEU A 89 -3.78 6.33 -0.03
CA LEU A 89 -2.95 5.28 0.56
C LEU A 89 -1.50 5.76 0.68
N THR A 90 -0.88 5.48 1.83
CA THR A 90 0.57 5.65 2.01
C THR A 90 1.18 4.50 2.81
N ASP A 91 2.48 4.29 2.69
CA ASP A 91 3.23 3.32 3.49
C ASP A 91 3.72 3.93 4.81
N VAL A 92 3.82 3.09 5.84
CA VAL A 92 4.28 3.44 7.20
C VAL A 92 5.31 2.42 7.68
N HIS A 93 6.28 2.85 8.50
CA HIS A 93 7.43 2.04 8.88
C HIS A 93 7.61 1.88 10.39
N THR A 94 6.98 2.73 11.18
CA THR A 94 7.01 2.71 12.65
C THR A 94 5.63 3.00 13.23
N GLU A 95 5.44 2.66 14.52
CA GLU A 95 4.19 2.94 15.23
C GLU A 95 3.89 4.45 15.29
N LYS A 96 4.91 5.29 15.50
CA LYS A 96 4.77 6.76 15.49
C LYS A 96 4.31 7.28 14.12
N GLU A 97 4.79 6.68 13.05
CA GLU A 97 4.35 7.02 11.70
C GLU A 97 2.88 6.64 11.46
N ILE A 98 2.41 5.54 12.03
CA ILE A 98 1.00 5.15 11.97
C ILE A 98 0.13 6.21 12.67
N GLU A 99 0.51 6.65 13.87
CA GLU A 99 -0.22 7.69 14.59
C GLU A 99 -0.32 8.97 13.75
N LEU A 100 0.81 9.42 13.17
CA LEU A 100 0.84 10.61 12.33
C LEU A 100 0.01 10.42 11.04
N ALA A 101 0.27 9.36 10.27
CA ALA A 101 -0.32 9.16 8.95
C ALA A 101 -1.83 8.88 9.02
N SER A 102 -2.32 8.26 10.09
CA SER A 102 -3.74 7.93 10.26
C SER A 102 -4.67 9.15 10.21
N GLY A 103 -4.16 10.33 10.55
CA GLY A 103 -4.93 11.58 10.44
C GLY A 103 -5.14 12.08 9.00
N TYR A 104 -4.37 11.55 8.05
CA TYR A 104 -4.33 12.07 6.67
C TYR A 104 -4.83 11.07 5.62
N VAL A 105 -4.72 9.76 5.88
CA VAL A 105 -4.97 8.73 4.87
C VAL A 105 -6.11 7.77 5.24
N ASP A 106 -6.62 7.06 4.25
CA ASP A 106 -7.67 6.05 4.40
C ASP A 106 -7.09 4.65 4.53
N VAL A 107 -5.95 4.40 3.88
CA VAL A 107 -5.27 3.11 3.87
C VAL A 107 -3.83 3.27 4.32
N LEU A 108 -3.43 2.48 5.31
CA LEU A 108 -2.06 2.32 5.74
C LEU A 108 -1.45 1.10 5.07
N GLN A 109 -0.32 1.25 4.39
CA GLN A 109 0.40 0.15 3.78
C GLN A 109 1.59 -0.27 4.63
N ILE A 110 1.66 -1.58 4.95
CA ILE A 110 2.84 -2.18 5.57
C ILE A 110 3.78 -2.65 4.45
N PRO A 111 5.01 -2.11 4.38
CA PRO A 111 6.00 -2.51 3.39
C PRO A 111 6.35 -4.00 3.48
N ALA A 112 6.76 -4.58 2.34
CA ALA A 112 7.09 -6.00 2.24
C ALA A 112 8.15 -6.45 3.24
N PHE A 113 9.20 -5.67 3.47
CA PHE A 113 10.25 -6.00 4.44
C PHE A 113 9.77 -6.02 5.89
N LEU A 114 8.67 -5.30 6.20
CA LEU A 114 8.12 -5.16 7.55
C LEU A 114 6.87 -6.01 7.79
N CYS A 115 6.48 -6.84 6.84
CA CYS A 115 5.23 -7.62 6.90
C CYS A 115 5.13 -8.61 8.07
N ARG A 116 6.22 -8.91 8.76
CA ARG A 116 6.27 -9.77 9.95
C ARG A 116 6.38 -9.02 11.26
N GLN A 117 6.58 -7.70 11.26
CA GLN A 117 6.76 -6.88 12.47
C GLN A 117 5.47 -6.83 13.27
N THR A 118 5.48 -7.51 14.42
CA THR A 118 4.26 -7.71 15.22
C THR A 118 3.70 -6.38 15.73
N ASP A 119 4.54 -5.53 16.32
CA ASP A 119 4.10 -4.27 16.93
C ASP A 119 3.57 -3.31 15.86
N LEU A 120 4.22 -3.26 14.71
CA LEU A 120 3.77 -2.44 13.57
C LEU A 120 2.39 -2.89 13.05
N LEU A 121 2.17 -4.19 12.90
CA LEU A 121 0.89 -4.75 12.43
C LEU A 121 -0.23 -4.50 13.45
N ILE A 122 0.05 -4.68 14.73
CA ILE A 122 -0.91 -4.40 15.81
C ILE A 122 -1.23 -2.90 15.87
N ALA A 123 -0.23 -2.03 15.78
CA ALA A 123 -0.46 -0.58 15.76
C ALA A 123 -1.30 -0.16 14.56
N ALA A 124 -1.00 -0.69 13.37
CA ALA A 124 -1.80 -0.44 12.16
C ALA A 124 -3.25 -0.92 12.35
N GLY A 125 -3.45 -2.11 12.92
CA GLY A 125 -4.78 -2.62 13.24
C GLY A 125 -5.56 -1.70 14.18
N ARG A 126 -4.93 -1.27 15.27
CA ARG A 126 -5.51 -0.37 16.28
C ARG A 126 -5.89 1.00 15.74
N SER A 127 -5.29 1.45 14.64
CA SER A 127 -5.65 2.71 13.99
C SER A 127 -7.08 2.73 13.43
N GLY A 128 -7.71 1.56 13.24
CA GLY A 128 -9.03 1.42 12.63
C GLY A 128 -9.08 1.72 11.13
N LYS A 129 -7.94 2.08 10.52
CA LYS A 129 -7.81 2.29 9.07
C LYS A 129 -7.80 0.96 8.33
N VAL A 130 -7.98 1.01 7.01
CA VAL A 130 -7.70 -0.16 6.18
C VAL A 130 -6.20 -0.43 6.17
N VAL A 131 -5.80 -1.69 6.37
CA VAL A 131 -4.40 -2.10 6.42
C VAL A 131 -4.08 -2.94 5.18
N ASN A 132 -3.25 -2.41 4.28
CA ASN A 132 -2.74 -3.14 3.15
C ASN A 132 -1.38 -3.76 3.49
N ILE A 133 -1.29 -5.09 3.56
CA ILE A 133 -0.06 -5.79 3.94
C ILE A 133 0.62 -6.33 2.68
N LYS A 134 1.79 -5.80 2.34
CA LYS A 134 2.59 -6.31 1.22
C LYS A 134 3.33 -7.58 1.64
N LYS A 135 3.14 -8.66 0.88
CA LYS A 135 3.87 -9.91 1.11
C LYS A 135 5.37 -9.69 0.95
N GLY A 136 6.14 -10.11 1.95
CA GLY A 136 7.61 -10.10 1.87
C GLY A 136 8.12 -10.97 0.72
N GLN A 137 9.20 -10.53 0.06
CA GLN A 137 9.84 -11.30 -1.01
C GLN A 137 10.40 -12.64 -0.52
N PHE A 138 10.64 -12.74 0.77
CA PHE A 138 11.16 -13.93 1.48
C PHE A 138 10.05 -14.80 2.05
N LEU A 139 8.77 -14.40 1.92
CA LEU A 139 7.66 -15.03 2.62
C LEU A 139 6.82 -15.89 1.67
N SER A 140 6.46 -17.07 2.14
CA SER A 140 5.45 -17.89 1.48
C SER A 140 4.07 -17.21 1.54
N PRO A 141 3.25 -17.30 0.48
CA PRO A 141 1.87 -16.79 0.54
C PRO A 141 1.02 -17.45 1.64
N TYR A 142 1.32 -18.69 2.01
CA TYR A 142 0.64 -19.38 3.13
C TYR A 142 0.90 -18.72 4.48
N ASP A 143 2.08 -18.11 4.67
CA ASP A 143 2.46 -17.50 5.94
C ASP A 143 1.89 -16.10 6.14
N MET A 144 1.27 -15.52 5.10
CA MET A 144 0.57 -14.24 5.22
C MET A 144 -0.58 -14.30 6.21
N LYS A 145 -1.13 -15.49 6.49
CA LYS A 145 -2.15 -15.67 7.54
C LYS A 145 -1.70 -15.14 8.91
N TYR A 146 -0.43 -15.30 9.26
CA TYR A 146 0.10 -14.84 10.54
C TYR A 146 0.17 -13.29 10.63
N ALA A 147 0.36 -12.62 9.50
CA ALA A 147 0.28 -11.17 9.45
C ALA A 147 -1.19 -10.70 9.57
N VAL A 148 -2.11 -11.42 8.93
CA VAL A 148 -3.56 -11.19 9.06
C VAL A 148 -4.01 -11.33 10.51
N GLU A 149 -3.69 -12.45 11.17
CA GLU A 149 -4.06 -12.75 12.55
C GLU A 149 -3.62 -11.64 13.54
N LYS A 150 -2.47 -11.02 13.29
CA LYS A 150 -1.97 -9.90 14.12
C LYS A 150 -2.85 -8.65 13.99
N VAL A 151 -3.31 -8.33 12.79
CA VAL A 151 -4.24 -7.21 12.58
C VAL A 151 -5.63 -7.56 13.13
N GLU A 152 -6.14 -8.76 12.87
CA GLU A 152 -7.42 -9.25 13.40
C GLU A 152 -7.47 -9.26 14.92
N SER A 153 -6.35 -9.53 15.59
CA SER A 153 -6.28 -9.54 17.06
C SER A 153 -6.64 -8.19 17.70
N THR A 154 -6.65 -7.12 16.90
CA THR A 154 -7.09 -5.78 17.33
C THR A 154 -8.58 -5.52 17.13
N GLY A 155 -9.31 -6.48 16.54
CA GLY A 155 -10.70 -6.31 16.11
C GLY A 155 -10.85 -5.66 14.72
N ASN A 156 -9.75 -5.31 14.04
CA ASN A 156 -9.77 -4.70 12.72
C ASN A 156 -9.76 -5.76 11.60
N ASN A 157 -10.85 -5.86 10.86
CA ASN A 157 -11.01 -6.77 9.73
C ASN A 157 -10.95 -6.07 8.36
N LYS A 158 -10.47 -4.81 8.32
CA LYS A 158 -10.31 -4.05 7.08
C LYS A 158 -8.90 -4.28 6.51
N ILE A 159 -8.67 -5.46 5.93
CA ILE A 159 -7.35 -5.91 5.49
C ILE A 159 -7.34 -6.12 3.97
N LEU A 160 -6.26 -5.69 3.33
CA LEU A 160 -5.89 -6.03 1.95
C LEU A 160 -4.55 -6.75 1.97
N LEU A 161 -4.38 -7.75 1.10
CA LEU A 161 -3.13 -8.51 0.97
C LEU A 161 -2.52 -8.25 -0.41
N THR A 162 -1.24 -7.86 -0.45
CA THR A 162 -0.59 -7.50 -1.72
C THR A 162 0.51 -8.50 -2.10
N GLU A 163 0.36 -9.15 -3.24
CA GLU A 163 1.42 -9.90 -3.92
C GLU A 163 2.35 -8.92 -4.66
N ARG A 164 3.67 -9.13 -4.56
CA ARG A 164 4.68 -8.29 -5.20
C ARG A 164 5.93 -9.04 -5.66
N GLY A 165 5.86 -10.35 -5.74
CA GLY A 165 6.96 -11.22 -6.11
C GLY A 165 7.76 -11.77 -4.93
N THR A 166 8.52 -12.80 -5.24
CA THR A 166 9.39 -13.54 -4.32
C THR A 166 10.81 -13.51 -4.87
N THR A 167 11.81 -13.39 -4.00
CA THR A 167 13.22 -13.44 -4.39
C THR A 167 13.55 -14.80 -5.02
N PHE A 168 14.19 -14.74 -6.19
CA PHE A 168 14.66 -15.92 -6.93
C PHE A 168 16.12 -15.70 -7.33
N GLY A 169 17.03 -16.13 -6.47
CA GLY A 169 18.44 -15.78 -6.57
C GLY A 169 18.73 -14.33 -6.18
N TYR A 170 19.83 -13.76 -6.69
CA TYR A 170 20.23 -12.39 -6.43
C TYR A 170 19.58 -11.43 -7.45
N ASN A 171 19.15 -10.27 -6.97
CA ASN A 171 18.63 -9.16 -7.79
C ASN A 171 17.54 -9.56 -8.78
N ASN A 172 16.76 -10.59 -8.46
CA ASN A 172 15.68 -11.06 -9.31
C ASN A 172 14.44 -11.41 -8.49
N LEU A 173 13.27 -11.19 -9.09
CA LEU A 173 11.97 -11.53 -8.52
C LEU A 173 11.17 -12.39 -9.49
N VAL A 174 10.40 -13.31 -8.93
CA VAL A 174 9.43 -14.14 -9.66
C VAL A 174 8.08 -14.00 -8.98
N VAL A 175 7.03 -13.83 -9.76
CA VAL A 175 5.65 -13.87 -9.28
C VAL A 175 5.09 -15.27 -9.52
N ASP A 176 4.78 -15.97 -8.46
CA ASP A 176 3.93 -17.14 -8.55
C ASP A 176 2.46 -16.70 -8.52
N MET A 177 1.80 -16.71 -9.68
CA MET A 177 0.41 -16.28 -9.79
C MET A 177 -0.55 -17.11 -8.94
N ARG A 178 -0.18 -18.32 -8.54
CA ARG A 178 -0.96 -19.15 -7.60
C ARG A 178 -1.04 -18.51 -6.21
N SER A 179 -0.09 -17.64 -5.86
CA SER A 179 -0.08 -16.93 -4.59
C SER A 179 -1.34 -16.07 -4.38
N LEU A 180 -1.90 -15.53 -5.46
CA LEU A 180 -3.15 -14.76 -5.41
C LEU A 180 -4.30 -15.64 -4.90
N GLU A 181 -4.47 -16.83 -5.48
CA GLU A 181 -5.51 -17.77 -5.06
C GLU A 181 -5.26 -18.33 -3.66
N ILE A 182 -4.01 -18.51 -3.26
CA ILE A 182 -3.66 -18.95 -1.90
C ILE A 182 -4.08 -17.89 -0.88
N MET A 183 -3.73 -16.62 -1.11
CA MET A 183 -4.04 -15.53 -0.18
C MET A 183 -5.54 -15.19 -0.13
N LYS A 184 -6.29 -15.35 -1.23
CA LYS A 184 -7.76 -15.19 -1.23
C LYS A 184 -8.45 -16.11 -0.22
N LYS A 185 -7.88 -17.28 0.08
CA LYS A 185 -8.44 -18.24 1.04
C LYS A 185 -8.47 -17.72 2.48
N PHE A 186 -7.75 -16.65 2.79
CA PHE A 186 -7.81 -15.99 4.10
C PHE A 186 -9.05 -15.08 4.23
N GLY A 187 -9.88 -14.95 3.19
CA GLY A 187 -11.13 -14.20 3.23
C GLY A 187 -10.99 -12.70 2.96
N TYR A 188 -9.78 -12.22 2.64
CA TYR A 188 -9.48 -10.82 2.36
C TYR A 188 -9.23 -10.56 0.87
N PRO A 189 -9.53 -9.33 0.38
CA PRO A 189 -9.19 -8.96 -0.99
C PRO A 189 -7.69 -9.00 -1.23
N VAL A 190 -7.31 -9.47 -2.44
CA VAL A 190 -5.91 -9.59 -2.84
C VAL A 190 -5.59 -8.58 -3.93
N VAL A 191 -4.50 -7.85 -3.73
CA VAL A 191 -3.95 -6.85 -4.64
C VAL A 191 -2.73 -7.43 -5.36
N MET A 192 -2.63 -7.23 -6.67
CA MET A 192 -1.44 -7.50 -7.44
C MET A 192 -0.64 -6.21 -7.65
N ASP A 193 0.55 -6.11 -7.07
CA ASP A 193 1.48 -5.01 -7.32
C ASP A 193 2.29 -5.31 -8.58
N ALA A 194 1.75 -4.93 -9.73
CA ALA A 194 2.37 -5.17 -11.03
C ALA A 194 3.67 -4.40 -11.24
N THR A 195 3.81 -3.24 -10.58
CA THR A 195 5.00 -2.39 -10.70
C THR A 195 6.22 -2.99 -10.00
N HIS A 196 6.07 -3.33 -8.71
CA HIS A 196 7.21 -3.81 -7.93
C HIS A 196 7.53 -5.30 -8.17
N SER A 197 6.64 -6.05 -8.79
CA SER A 197 6.88 -7.45 -9.13
C SER A 197 7.89 -7.65 -10.27
N VAL A 198 8.09 -6.62 -11.09
CA VAL A 198 9.09 -6.61 -12.18
C VAL A 198 10.32 -5.76 -11.85
N GLN A 199 10.43 -5.30 -10.61
CA GLN A 199 11.59 -4.56 -10.13
C GLN A 199 12.83 -5.47 -10.09
N MET A 200 13.99 -4.92 -10.44
CA MET A 200 15.30 -5.55 -10.19
C MET A 200 15.86 -5.01 -8.86
N PRO A 201 15.75 -5.76 -7.75
CA PRO A 201 16.22 -5.28 -6.45
C PRO A 201 17.72 -5.02 -6.46
N GLY A 202 18.15 -3.87 -5.94
CA GLY A 202 19.57 -3.50 -5.88
C GLY A 202 20.13 -2.89 -7.18
N ALA A 203 19.36 -2.75 -8.24
CA ALA A 203 19.69 -1.88 -9.35
C ALA A 203 19.49 -0.43 -8.89
N GLY A 204 20.57 0.26 -8.59
CA GLY A 204 20.61 1.67 -8.21
C GLY A 204 20.73 2.58 -9.40
#